data_cc1f6653a3dc45d2470245e419a46465
#
_entry.id   cc1f6653a3dc45d2470245e419a46465
#
_cell.length_a   1.000
_cell.length_b   1.000
_cell.length_c   1.000
_cell.angle_alpha   90.00
_cell.angle_beta   90.00
_cell.angle_gamma   90.00
#
_symmetry.space_group_name_H-M   'P 1'
#
loop_
_entity.id
_entity.type
_entity.pdbx_description
1 polymer ?
#
loop_
_entity_poly.entity_id
_entity_poly.type
_entity_poly.pdbx_seq_one_letter_code
_entity_poly.pdbx_strand_id
1 'polypeptide(L)'
;GNNTTEEVLRLPEMIARSKGCHIVVCIDEFQQIGDFPDSLTFQKKLRSVWQLQSHVSYCLYGSKKHMMEQMFQNANYPFYRFGDFFYLNKISEKDWVEYICQRFESTGKHISEELAREICQVTDRYSSYVHQLAWFVWLRVQDDSVATEEDLKYGIDRLLDACEPLFIQQTEDLSAYQMNFLHAIINGVHTGFTQTAILETYRLGTAANVTRLKKSLMVKDLITIPAPKHLEMSDPILALWLK
;
A
#
# COMPACT_ATOMS: atom_id res chain seq x y z
N GLY A 1 7.17 18.17 35.04
CA GLY A 1 6.02 17.35 35.43
C GLY A 1 5.93 16.18 34.47
N ASN A 2 6.12 14.96 34.98
CA ASN A 2 5.89 13.76 34.20
C ASN A 2 4.37 13.55 34.09
N ASN A 3 3.75 14.07 33.06
CA ASN A 3 2.38 13.68 32.73
C ASN A 3 2.36 12.18 32.49
N THR A 4 1.49 11.46 33.14
CA THR A 4 1.33 10.03 32.88
C THR A 4 0.77 9.84 31.47
N THR A 5 1.09 8.70 30.83
CA THR A 5 0.52 8.38 29.49
C THR A 5 -1.00 8.54 29.48
N GLU A 6 -1.67 8.20 30.57
CA GLU A 6 -3.13 8.30 30.67
C GLU A 6 -3.62 9.76 30.67
N GLU A 7 -2.92 10.68 31.33
CA GLU A 7 -3.25 12.11 31.29
C GLU A 7 -3.16 12.65 29.85
N VAL A 8 -2.10 12.27 29.12
CA VAL A 8 -1.94 12.66 27.71
C VAL A 8 -3.08 12.12 26.86
N LEU A 9 -3.47 10.87 27.03
CA LEU A 9 -4.57 10.26 26.28
C LEU A 9 -5.95 10.87 26.59
N ARG A 10 -6.13 11.52 27.74
CA ARG A 10 -7.36 12.21 28.14
C ARG A 10 -7.44 13.64 27.63
N LEU A 11 -6.33 14.24 27.16
CA LEU A 11 -6.28 15.63 26.73
C LEU A 11 -7.31 15.97 25.62
N PRO A 12 -7.53 15.17 24.57
CA PRO A 12 -8.51 15.50 23.55
C PRO A 12 -9.92 15.70 24.14
N GLU A 13 -10.37 14.81 25.02
CA GLU A 13 -11.67 14.90 25.67
C GLU A 13 -11.76 16.14 26.60
N MET A 14 -10.71 16.42 27.36
CA MET A 14 -10.67 17.60 28.23
C MET A 14 -10.77 18.89 27.41
N ILE A 15 -10.04 18.99 26.28
CA ILE A 15 -10.09 20.14 25.38
C ILE A 15 -11.48 20.27 24.74
N ALA A 16 -12.03 19.16 24.24
CA ALA A 16 -13.34 19.12 23.61
C ALA A 16 -14.42 19.66 24.55
N ARG A 17 -14.43 19.17 25.81
CA ARG A 17 -15.37 19.64 26.85
C ARG A 17 -15.18 21.10 27.20
N SER A 18 -13.93 21.55 27.37
CA SER A 18 -13.65 22.94 27.74
C SER A 18 -14.06 23.94 26.68
N LYS A 19 -13.99 23.53 25.40
CA LYS A 19 -14.34 24.36 24.24
C LYS A 19 -15.76 24.14 23.74
N GLY A 20 -16.50 23.20 24.29
CA GLY A 20 -17.86 22.85 23.84
C GLY A 20 -17.90 22.36 22.39
N CYS A 21 -16.88 21.62 21.93
CA CYS A 21 -16.77 21.12 20.56
C CYS A 21 -16.56 19.62 20.54
N HIS A 22 -16.71 19.01 19.36
CA HIS A 22 -16.31 17.63 19.09
C HIS A 22 -14.95 17.63 18.38
N ILE A 23 -14.06 16.72 18.78
CA ILE A 23 -12.70 16.57 18.21
C ILE A 23 -12.64 15.25 17.46
N VAL A 24 -12.08 15.28 16.24
CA VAL A 24 -11.70 14.09 15.50
C VAL A 24 -10.18 13.95 15.53
N VAL A 25 -9.69 12.83 16.07
CA VAL A 25 -8.26 12.50 16.10
C VAL A 25 -7.98 11.49 15.01
N CYS A 26 -7.15 11.89 14.03
CA CYS A 26 -6.72 11.05 12.93
C CYS A 26 -5.31 10.51 13.22
N ILE A 27 -5.12 9.19 13.17
CA ILE A 27 -3.82 8.56 13.42
C ILE A 27 -3.47 7.70 12.21
N ASP A 28 -2.40 8.11 11.52
CA ASP A 28 -1.84 7.41 10.37
C ASP A 28 -0.94 6.24 10.81
N GLU A 29 -0.83 5.23 9.95
CA GLU A 29 -0.02 4.01 10.16
C GLU A 29 -0.24 3.39 11.54
N PHE A 30 -1.50 3.35 11.98
CA PHE A 30 -1.87 2.91 13.33
C PHE A 30 -1.40 1.50 13.66
N GLN A 31 -1.24 0.62 12.67
CA GLN A 31 -0.72 -0.73 12.89
C GLN A 31 0.71 -0.75 13.46
N GLN A 32 1.48 0.34 13.35
CA GLN A 32 2.84 0.42 13.92
C GLN A 32 2.85 0.28 15.44
N ILE A 33 1.74 0.54 16.12
CA ILE A 33 1.66 0.27 17.57
C ILE A 33 1.82 -1.22 17.88
N GLY A 34 1.63 -2.10 16.90
CA GLY A 34 1.88 -3.53 17.01
C GLY A 34 3.35 -3.88 17.23
N ASP A 35 4.26 -3.01 16.81
CA ASP A 35 5.72 -3.19 16.89
C ASP A 35 6.31 -2.64 18.22
N PHE A 36 5.49 -1.99 19.05
CA PHE A 36 5.94 -1.44 20.32
C PHE A 36 6.28 -2.55 21.34
N PRO A 37 7.30 -2.37 22.17
CA PRO A 37 7.48 -3.19 23.35
C PRO A 37 6.18 -3.17 24.18
N ASP A 38 5.72 -4.34 24.63
CA ASP A 38 4.44 -4.49 25.37
C ASP A 38 3.20 -3.95 24.64
N SER A 39 3.20 -4.08 23.30
CA SER A 39 2.14 -3.61 22.41
C SER A 39 0.72 -3.91 22.91
N LEU A 40 0.45 -5.14 23.35
CA LEU A 40 -0.87 -5.52 23.85
C LEU A 40 -1.28 -4.74 25.11
N THR A 41 -0.35 -4.48 26.02
CA THR A 41 -0.62 -3.67 27.22
C THR A 41 -0.91 -2.23 26.84
N PHE A 42 -0.14 -1.68 25.89
CA PHE A 42 -0.37 -0.33 25.39
C PHE A 42 -1.73 -0.21 24.69
N GLN A 43 -2.08 -1.17 23.83
CA GLN A 43 -3.40 -1.21 23.17
C GLN A 43 -4.56 -1.30 24.17
N LYS A 44 -4.43 -2.12 25.23
CA LYS A 44 -5.43 -2.19 26.32
C LYS A 44 -5.61 -0.82 26.98
N LYS A 45 -4.51 -0.12 27.23
CA LYS A 45 -4.52 1.21 27.83
C LYS A 45 -5.19 2.25 26.93
N LEU A 46 -4.88 2.26 25.64
CA LEU A 46 -5.54 3.12 24.64
C LEU A 46 -7.06 2.88 24.67
N ARG A 47 -7.48 1.62 24.52
CA ARG A 47 -8.90 1.27 24.53
C ARG A 47 -9.61 1.70 25.82
N SER A 48 -9.00 1.45 26.98
CA SER A 48 -9.61 1.77 28.27
C SER A 48 -9.89 3.27 28.44
N VAL A 49 -9.05 4.13 27.87
CA VAL A 49 -9.24 5.57 27.89
C VAL A 49 -10.22 6.03 26.82
N TRP A 50 -10.04 5.59 25.58
CA TRP A 50 -10.81 6.07 24.45
C TRP A 50 -12.28 5.69 24.50
N GLN A 51 -12.62 4.49 24.98
CA GLN A 51 -14.01 4.05 25.13
C GLN A 51 -14.85 4.90 26.12
N LEU A 52 -14.22 5.71 26.95
CA LEU A 52 -14.88 6.58 27.93
C LEU A 52 -15.07 8.01 27.41
N GLN A 53 -14.54 8.32 26.25
CA GLN A 53 -14.62 9.65 25.64
C GLN A 53 -15.91 9.77 24.85
N SER A 54 -16.62 10.86 25.02
CA SER A 54 -17.91 11.12 24.39
C SER A 54 -17.90 12.31 23.42
N HIS A 55 -16.84 13.12 23.47
CA HIS A 55 -16.66 14.29 22.62
C HIS A 55 -15.47 14.13 21.65
N VAL A 56 -14.93 12.91 21.54
CA VAL A 56 -13.81 12.61 20.65
C VAL A 56 -14.15 11.39 19.80
N SER A 57 -13.91 11.49 18.50
CA SER A 57 -13.92 10.37 17.56
C SER A 57 -12.51 10.08 17.08
N TYR A 58 -12.19 8.82 16.87
CA TYR A 58 -10.89 8.37 16.36
C TYR A 58 -11.04 7.83 14.96
N CYS A 59 -10.23 8.35 14.02
CA CYS A 59 -10.05 7.83 12.67
C CYS A 59 -8.67 7.18 12.59
N LEU A 60 -8.62 5.85 12.64
CA LEU A 60 -7.40 5.06 12.67
C LEU A 60 -7.22 4.42 11.30
N TYR A 61 -6.14 4.72 10.62
CA TYR A 61 -5.89 4.18 9.28
C TYR A 61 -4.45 3.71 9.12
N GLY A 62 -4.22 2.84 8.14
CA GLY A 62 -2.92 2.27 7.86
C GLY A 62 -2.90 1.46 6.58
N SER A 63 -1.72 1.35 5.99
CA SER A 63 -1.48 0.70 4.71
C SER A 63 -1.43 -0.83 4.81
N LYS A 64 -1.05 -1.39 5.97
CA LYS A 64 -0.90 -2.84 6.18
C LYS A 64 -2.22 -3.49 6.59
N LYS A 65 -3.07 -3.77 5.58
CA LYS A 65 -4.41 -4.33 5.76
C LYS A 65 -4.46 -5.51 6.74
N HIS A 66 -3.58 -6.52 6.58
CA HIS A 66 -3.61 -7.71 7.43
C HIS A 66 -3.30 -7.41 8.90
N MET A 67 -2.44 -6.43 9.20
CA MET A 67 -2.15 -6.01 10.57
C MET A 67 -3.34 -5.27 11.18
N MET A 68 -3.98 -4.39 10.43
CA MET A 68 -5.21 -3.72 10.86
C MET A 68 -6.34 -4.72 11.12
N GLU A 69 -6.56 -5.68 10.22
CA GLU A 69 -7.53 -6.77 10.43
C GLU A 69 -7.23 -7.57 11.69
N GLN A 70 -5.96 -7.92 11.91
CA GLN A 70 -5.54 -8.65 13.10
C GLN A 70 -5.87 -7.87 14.38
N MET A 71 -5.64 -6.57 14.42
CA MET A 71 -5.88 -5.74 15.60
C MET A 71 -7.37 -5.53 15.89
N PHE A 72 -8.21 -5.38 14.85
CA PHE A 72 -9.60 -4.98 15.02
C PHE A 72 -10.62 -6.11 14.85
N GLN A 73 -10.27 -7.19 14.14
CA GLN A 73 -11.18 -8.29 13.85
C GLN A 73 -10.84 -9.59 14.59
N ASN A 74 -9.66 -9.69 15.21
CA ASN A 74 -9.26 -10.87 15.98
C ASN A 74 -9.64 -10.69 17.47
N ALA A 75 -10.42 -11.65 17.99
CA ALA A 75 -10.92 -11.63 19.37
C ALA A 75 -9.82 -11.60 20.46
N ASN A 76 -8.60 -11.98 20.14
CA ASN A 76 -7.46 -11.97 21.06
C ASN A 76 -6.81 -10.59 21.22
N TYR A 77 -7.22 -9.58 20.42
CA TYR A 77 -6.64 -8.25 20.45
C TYR A 77 -7.53 -7.23 21.18
N PRO A 78 -6.93 -6.25 21.85
CA PRO A 78 -7.67 -5.25 22.63
C PRO A 78 -8.67 -4.45 21.81
N PHE A 79 -8.40 -4.14 20.55
CA PHE A 79 -9.29 -3.38 19.69
C PHE A 79 -10.38 -4.20 18.98
N TYR A 80 -10.52 -5.48 19.32
CA TYR A 80 -11.57 -6.30 18.76
C TYR A 80 -12.95 -5.63 18.87
N ARG A 81 -13.62 -5.41 17.73
CA ARG A 81 -14.92 -4.73 17.63
C ARG A 81 -14.95 -3.36 18.34
N PHE A 82 -13.87 -2.62 18.30
CA PHE A 82 -13.81 -1.30 18.94
C PHE A 82 -14.51 -0.20 18.11
N GLY A 83 -14.67 -0.37 16.81
CA GLY A 83 -15.32 0.58 15.90
C GLY A 83 -15.67 -0.08 14.58
N ASP A 84 -16.18 0.72 13.65
CA ASP A 84 -16.47 0.30 12.28
C ASP A 84 -15.19 0.17 11.49
N PHE A 85 -15.14 -0.81 10.59
CA PHE A 85 -13.97 -1.10 9.76
C PHE A 85 -14.29 -0.86 8.30
N PHE A 86 -13.56 0.05 7.68
CA PHE A 86 -13.76 0.43 6.28
C PHE A 86 -12.56 0.01 5.44
N TYR A 87 -12.82 -0.59 4.28
CA TYR A 87 -11.80 -0.86 3.28
C TYR A 87 -11.86 0.20 2.19
N LEU A 88 -10.76 0.90 1.98
CA LEU A 88 -10.61 1.79 0.84
C LEU A 88 -10.10 0.97 -0.34
N ASN A 89 -10.95 0.82 -1.35
CA ASN A 89 -10.57 0.20 -2.61
C ASN A 89 -9.75 1.18 -3.45
N LYS A 90 -8.99 0.63 -4.42
CA LYS A 90 -8.34 1.46 -5.44
C LYS A 90 -9.40 2.30 -6.17
N ILE A 91 -9.06 3.53 -6.50
CA ILE A 91 -9.88 4.41 -7.34
C ILE A 91 -10.17 3.69 -8.67
N SER A 92 -11.40 3.82 -9.19
CA SER A 92 -11.79 3.16 -10.42
C SER A 92 -10.96 3.66 -11.62
N GLU A 93 -10.73 2.80 -12.62
CA GLU A 93 -10.05 3.21 -13.86
C GLU A 93 -10.78 4.37 -14.53
N LYS A 94 -12.12 4.33 -14.54
CA LYS A 94 -12.94 5.40 -15.11
C LYS A 94 -12.69 6.74 -14.45
N ASP A 95 -12.71 6.78 -13.11
CA ASP A 95 -12.52 8.03 -12.37
C ASP A 95 -11.08 8.57 -12.55
N TRP A 96 -10.09 7.67 -12.63
CA TRP A 96 -8.72 8.06 -12.93
C TRP A 96 -8.56 8.62 -14.34
N VAL A 97 -9.12 7.98 -15.35
CA VAL A 97 -9.06 8.44 -16.74
C VAL A 97 -9.68 9.83 -16.87
N GLU A 98 -10.88 10.02 -16.33
CA GLU A 98 -11.55 11.32 -16.30
C GLU A 98 -10.68 12.38 -15.60
N TYR A 99 -10.14 12.08 -14.44
CA TYR A 99 -9.26 12.98 -13.68
C TYR A 99 -8.00 13.36 -14.48
N ILE A 100 -7.30 12.40 -15.07
CA ILE A 100 -6.09 12.64 -15.86
C ILE A 100 -6.39 13.55 -17.04
N CYS A 101 -7.43 13.24 -17.84
CA CYS A 101 -7.83 14.06 -18.98
C CYS A 101 -8.15 15.51 -18.56
N GLN A 102 -8.96 15.68 -17.53
CA GLN A 102 -9.29 17.02 -16.99
C GLN A 102 -8.05 17.80 -16.52
N ARG A 103 -7.06 17.11 -15.91
CA ARG A 103 -5.82 17.78 -15.48
C ARG A 103 -4.95 18.22 -16.64
N PHE A 104 -4.84 17.44 -17.69
CA PHE A 104 -4.14 17.84 -18.90
C PHE A 104 -4.82 19.03 -19.55
N GLU A 105 -6.13 18.99 -19.78
CA GLU A 105 -6.91 20.07 -20.36
C GLU A 105 -6.83 21.37 -19.55
N SER A 106 -6.87 21.28 -18.23
CA SER A 106 -6.79 22.48 -17.37
C SER A 106 -5.48 23.26 -17.49
N THR A 107 -4.48 22.68 -18.14
CA THR A 107 -3.15 23.27 -18.36
C THR A 107 -2.82 23.48 -19.83
N GLY A 108 -3.81 23.39 -20.73
CA GLY A 108 -3.62 23.57 -22.18
C GLY A 108 -2.88 22.41 -22.87
N LYS A 109 -2.87 21.22 -22.27
CA LYS A 109 -2.31 20.01 -22.86
C LYS A 109 -3.41 18.96 -22.98
N HIS A 110 -3.21 17.97 -23.84
CA HIS A 110 -4.23 16.96 -24.08
C HIS A 110 -3.65 15.54 -23.93
N ILE A 111 -4.50 14.60 -23.56
CA ILE A 111 -4.20 13.16 -23.50
C ILE A 111 -5.45 12.40 -23.93
N SER A 112 -5.29 11.32 -24.70
CA SER A 112 -6.43 10.46 -25.04
C SER A 112 -6.86 9.61 -23.83
N GLU A 113 -8.13 9.20 -23.83
CA GLU A 113 -8.61 8.27 -22.79
C GLU A 113 -7.87 6.94 -22.83
N GLU A 114 -7.47 6.47 -24.00
CA GLU A 114 -6.70 5.24 -24.18
C GLU A 114 -5.35 5.35 -23.47
N LEU A 115 -4.62 6.44 -23.70
CA LEU A 115 -3.30 6.64 -23.07
C LEU A 115 -3.43 6.87 -21.56
N ALA A 116 -4.47 7.59 -21.11
CA ALA A 116 -4.78 7.74 -19.68
C ALA A 116 -5.13 6.39 -19.03
N ARG A 117 -5.81 5.48 -19.75
CA ARG A 117 -6.10 4.11 -19.31
C ARG A 117 -4.82 3.28 -19.20
N GLU A 118 -3.90 3.41 -20.12
CA GLU A 118 -2.59 2.73 -20.06
C GLU A 118 -1.78 3.18 -18.84
N ILE A 119 -1.80 4.47 -18.49
CA ILE A 119 -1.20 4.95 -17.23
C ILE A 119 -1.79 4.19 -16.03
N CYS A 120 -3.11 4.02 -15.99
CA CYS A 120 -3.79 3.30 -14.91
C CYS A 120 -3.40 1.81 -14.87
N GLN A 121 -3.24 1.18 -16.03
CA GLN A 121 -2.89 -0.24 -16.15
C GLN A 121 -1.44 -0.51 -15.75
N VAL A 122 -0.49 0.28 -16.24
CA VAL A 122 0.94 0.18 -15.89
C VAL A 122 1.15 0.32 -14.38
N THR A 123 0.43 1.24 -13.76
CA THR A 123 0.54 1.56 -12.34
C THR A 123 -0.37 0.71 -11.46
N ASP A 124 -1.18 -0.19 -12.05
CA ASP A 124 -2.23 -0.93 -11.35
C ASP A 124 -3.08 -0.02 -10.44
N ARG A 125 -3.30 1.21 -10.87
CA ARG A 125 -4.09 2.24 -10.16
C ARG A 125 -3.59 2.55 -8.74
N TYR A 126 -2.30 2.35 -8.45
CA TYR A 126 -1.69 2.88 -7.24
C TYR A 126 -1.60 4.41 -7.35
N SER A 127 -2.31 5.11 -6.48
CA SER A 127 -2.53 6.57 -6.60
C SER A 127 -1.25 7.37 -6.72
N SER A 128 -0.21 7.03 -5.95
CA SER A 128 1.10 7.67 -6.03
C SER A 128 1.75 7.50 -7.40
N TYR A 129 1.71 6.29 -7.96
CA TYR A 129 2.29 6.00 -9.26
C TYR A 129 1.48 6.57 -10.42
N VAL A 130 0.13 6.56 -10.32
CA VAL A 130 -0.72 7.23 -11.32
C VAL A 130 -0.37 8.71 -11.41
N HIS A 131 -0.25 9.40 -10.27
CA HIS A 131 0.14 10.80 -10.25
C HIS A 131 1.54 11.04 -10.82
N GLN A 132 2.53 10.24 -10.39
CA GLN A 132 3.91 10.41 -10.85
C GLN A 132 4.05 10.14 -12.35
N LEU A 133 3.46 9.04 -12.85
CA LEU A 133 3.54 8.70 -14.27
C LEU A 133 2.81 9.74 -15.13
N ALA A 134 1.58 10.13 -14.75
CA ALA A 134 0.84 11.18 -15.46
C ALA A 134 1.61 12.51 -15.47
N TRP A 135 2.30 12.84 -14.36
CA TRP A 135 3.13 14.05 -14.27
C TRP A 135 4.36 13.98 -15.18
N PHE A 136 5.07 12.85 -15.25
CA PHE A 136 6.21 12.68 -16.17
C PHE A 136 5.79 12.77 -17.64
N VAL A 137 4.64 12.18 -17.99
CA VAL A 137 4.05 12.32 -19.33
C VAL A 137 3.72 13.79 -19.59
N TRP A 138 3.02 14.45 -18.68
CA TRP A 138 2.63 15.86 -18.80
C TRP A 138 3.82 16.80 -18.99
N LEU A 139 4.93 16.58 -18.28
CA LEU A 139 6.16 17.38 -18.40
C LEU A 139 6.74 17.35 -19.82
N ARG A 140 6.57 16.24 -20.54
CA ARG A 140 7.14 16.08 -21.87
C ARG A 140 6.25 16.68 -22.98
N VAL A 141 4.93 16.65 -22.78
CA VAL A 141 3.96 17.17 -23.74
C VAL A 141 4.10 18.70 -23.86
N GLN A 142 4.18 19.20 -25.07
CA GLN A 142 4.20 20.65 -25.33
C GLN A 142 2.79 21.26 -25.14
N ASP A 143 2.73 22.56 -24.94
CA ASP A 143 1.45 23.28 -24.85
C ASP A 143 0.65 23.09 -26.15
N ASP A 144 -0.66 23.00 -26.02
CA ASP A 144 -1.61 22.75 -27.11
C ASP A 144 -1.38 21.44 -27.89
N SER A 145 -0.59 20.52 -27.32
CA SER A 145 -0.28 19.21 -27.95
C SER A 145 -0.98 18.05 -27.24
N VAL A 146 -1.08 16.93 -27.94
CA VAL A 146 -1.65 15.67 -27.44
C VAL A 146 -0.51 14.72 -27.04
N ALA A 147 -0.59 14.13 -25.87
CA ALA A 147 0.35 13.11 -25.40
C ALA A 147 0.36 11.89 -26.35
N THR A 148 1.54 11.33 -26.56
CA THR A 148 1.79 10.19 -27.44
C THR A 148 2.26 8.95 -26.65
N GLU A 149 2.30 7.77 -27.30
CA GLU A 149 2.89 6.57 -26.72
C GLU A 149 4.38 6.75 -26.38
N GLU A 150 5.12 7.59 -27.14
CA GLU A 150 6.51 7.91 -26.84
C GLU A 150 6.64 8.73 -25.54
N ASP A 151 5.66 9.62 -25.27
CA ASP A 151 5.62 10.37 -24.03
C ASP A 151 5.31 9.46 -22.84
N LEU A 152 4.42 8.49 -23.02
CA LEU A 152 4.14 7.48 -21.99
C LEU A 152 5.38 6.61 -21.72
N LYS A 153 6.04 6.13 -22.77
CA LYS A 153 7.27 5.33 -22.62
C LYS A 153 8.35 6.11 -21.85
N TYR A 154 8.58 7.36 -22.23
CA TYR A 154 9.50 8.23 -21.49
C TYR A 154 9.07 8.39 -20.03
N GLY A 155 7.78 8.59 -19.78
CA GLY A 155 7.24 8.70 -18.42
C GLY A 155 7.50 7.46 -17.57
N ILE A 156 7.35 6.27 -18.17
CA ILE A 156 7.64 4.98 -17.54
C ILE A 156 9.13 4.88 -17.19
N ASP A 157 10.01 5.19 -18.12
CA ASP A 157 11.46 5.17 -17.90
C ASP A 157 11.84 6.11 -16.73
N ARG A 158 11.28 7.33 -16.72
CA ARG A 158 11.50 8.30 -15.63
C ARG A 158 10.95 7.83 -14.28
N LEU A 159 9.82 7.13 -14.27
CA LEU A 159 9.24 6.56 -13.06
C LEU A 159 10.13 5.45 -12.51
N LEU A 160 10.64 4.57 -13.37
CA LEU A 160 11.58 3.51 -12.99
C LEU A 160 12.87 4.09 -12.41
N ASP A 161 13.49 5.07 -13.09
CA ASP A 161 14.68 5.78 -12.60
C ASP A 161 14.45 6.40 -11.21
N ALA A 162 13.29 7.04 -11.01
CA ALA A 162 12.96 7.68 -9.75
C ALA A 162 12.76 6.68 -8.58
N CYS A 163 12.29 5.46 -8.89
CA CYS A 163 12.04 4.40 -7.92
C CYS A 163 13.26 3.48 -7.71
N GLU A 164 14.23 3.46 -8.62
CA GLU A 164 15.36 2.53 -8.60
C GLU A 164 16.12 2.49 -7.27
N PRO A 165 16.47 3.61 -6.60
CA PRO A 165 17.18 3.54 -5.31
C PRO A 165 16.40 2.78 -4.23
N LEU A 166 15.08 2.94 -4.21
CA LEU A 166 14.20 2.22 -3.29
C LEU A 166 14.16 0.73 -3.65
N PHE A 167 14.05 0.41 -4.92
CA PHE A 167 13.97 -0.98 -5.38
C PHE A 167 15.28 -1.75 -5.15
N ILE A 168 16.42 -1.10 -5.33
CA ILE A 168 17.73 -1.68 -4.96
C ILE A 168 17.73 -2.00 -3.46
N GLN A 169 17.37 -1.05 -2.60
CA GLN A 169 17.32 -1.27 -1.15
C GLN A 169 16.38 -2.41 -0.75
N GLN A 170 15.22 -2.55 -1.42
CA GLN A 170 14.27 -3.61 -1.14
C GLN A 170 14.73 -5.00 -1.60
N THR A 171 15.63 -5.07 -2.59
CA THR A 171 16.02 -6.31 -3.25
C THR A 171 17.45 -6.76 -2.97
N GLU A 172 18.35 -5.88 -2.53
CA GLU A 172 19.78 -6.17 -2.31
C GLU A 172 20.07 -7.34 -1.35
N ASP A 173 19.22 -7.49 -0.33
CA ASP A 173 19.32 -8.55 0.68
C ASP A 173 18.54 -9.83 0.31
N LEU A 174 17.99 -9.91 -0.89
CA LEU A 174 17.22 -11.08 -1.31
C LEU A 174 18.14 -12.21 -1.75
N SER A 175 17.89 -13.41 -1.24
CA SER A 175 18.58 -14.61 -1.71
C SER A 175 18.17 -14.94 -3.16
N ALA A 176 19.02 -15.70 -3.87
CA ALA A 176 18.70 -16.18 -5.22
C ALA A 176 17.35 -16.93 -5.30
N TYR A 177 16.98 -17.68 -4.26
CA TYR A 177 15.67 -18.35 -4.20
C TYR A 177 14.51 -17.38 -4.07
N GLN A 178 14.67 -16.29 -3.33
CA GLN A 178 13.65 -15.24 -3.20
C GLN A 178 13.49 -14.48 -4.53
N MET A 179 14.58 -14.10 -5.17
CA MET A 179 14.54 -13.47 -6.50
C MET A 179 13.87 -14.38 -7.52
N ASN A 180 14.23 -15.64 -7.58
CA ASN A 180 13.61 -16.62 -8.47
C ASN A 180 12.10 -16.77 -8.22
N PHE A 181 11.67 -16.66 -6.97
CA PHE A 181 10.25 -16.70 -6.62
C PHE A 181 9.51 -15.46 -7.14
N LEU A 182 10.10 -14.26 -7.01
CA LEU A 182 9.53 -13.02 -7.57
C LEU A 182 9.47 -13.11 -9.10
N HIS A 183 10.53 -13.58 -9.77
CA HIS A 183 10.51 -13.80 -11.22
C HIS A 183 9.43 -14.79 -11.67
N ALA A 184 9.14 -15.84 -10.87
CA ALA A 184 8.04 -16.74 -11.19
C ALA A 184 6.69 -16.00 -11.19
N ILE A 185 6.44 -15.14 -10.19
CA ILE A 185 5.21 -14.32 -10.13
C ILE A 185 5.14 -13.34 -11.31
N ILE A 186 6.22 -12.63 -11.59
CA ILE A 186 6.32 -11.65 -12.69
C ILE A 186 6.05 -12.32 -14.05
N ASN A 187 6.46 -13.57 -14.20
CA ASN A 187 6.22 -14.36 -15.41
C ASN A 187 4.84 -15.08 -15.42
N GLY A 188 3.92 -14.69 -14.53
CA GLY A 188 2.53 -15.14 -14.54
C GLY A 188 2.24 -16.41 -13.72
N VAL A 189 3.18 -16.88 -12.89
CA VAL A 189 2.90 -17.98 -11.96
C VAL A 189 2.28 -17.39 -10.69
N HIS A 190 0.96 -17.47 -10.57
CA HIS A 190 0.25 -16.95 -9.40
C HIS A 190 -0.19 -18.04 -8.41
N THR A 191 -0.18 -19.30 -8.86
CA THR A 191 -0.63 -20.48 -8.07
C THR A 191 0.27 -21.67 -8.35
N GLY A 192 0.14 -22.74 -7.55
CA GLY A 192 0.77 -24.02 -7.85
C GLY A 192 2.30 -24.07 -7.71
N PHE A 193 2.91 -23.18 -6.95
CA PHE A 193 4.37 -23.06 -6.79
C PHE A 193 5.09 -24.34 -6.30
N THR A 194 4.36 -25.35 -5.82
CA THR A 194 4.91 -26.63 -5.40
C THR A 194 4.88 -27.70 -6.49
N GLN A 195 4.38 -27.41 -7.68
CA GLN A 195 4.40 -28.31 -8.83
C GLN A 195 5.85 -28.49 -9.32
N THR A 196 6.23 -29.73 -9.64
CA THR A 196 7.59 -30.08 -10.04
C THR A 196 8.10 -29.22 -11.18
N ALA A 197 7.29 -29.02 -12.22
CA ALA A 197 7.66 -28.18 -13.35
C ALA A 197 8.02 -26.73 -12.95
N ILE A 198 7.26 -26.12 -12.03
CA ILE A 198 7.53 -24.75 -11.55
C ILE A 198 8.77 -24.72 -10.65
N LEU A 199 8.91 -25.72 -9.76
CA LEU A 199 10.08 -25.86 -8.89
C LEU A 199 11.39 -25.93 -9.70
N GLU A 200 11.39 -26.70 -10.78
CA GLU A 200 12.54 -26.88 -11.67
C GLU A 200 12.79 -25.66 -12.55
N THR A 201 11.74 -25.14 -13.21
CA THR A 201 11.86 -23.98 -14.13
C THR A 201 12.43 -22.76 -13.42
N TYR A 202 11.93 -22.46 -12.22
CA TYR A 202 12.35 -21.28 -11.46
C TYR A 202 13.37 -21.60 -10.35
N ARG A 203 13.87 -22.83 -10.28
CA ARG A 203 14.88 -23.27 -9.29
C ARG A 203 14.48 -22.89 -7.86
N LEU A 204 13.23 -23.18 -7.48
CA LEU A 204 12.70 -22.83 -6.17
C LEU A 204 13.11 -23.80 -5.04
N GLY A 205 13.76 -24.91 -5.39
CA GLY A 205 14.15 -25.95 -4.46
C GLY A 205 13.00 -26.89 -4.13
N THR A 206 12.69 -27.12 -2.87
CA THR A 206 11.65 -28.07 -2.43
C THR A 206 10.33 -27.36 -2.12
N ALA A 207 9.23 -28.12 -2.05
CA ALA A 207 7.92 -27.60 -1.61
C ALA A 207 7.98 -26.96 -0.21
N ALA A 208 8.79 -27.49 0.70
CA ALA A 208 9.02 -26.89 2.02
C ALA A 208 9.71 -25.53 1.92
N ASN A 209 10.65 -25.38 0.98
CA ASN A 209 11.30 -24.11 0.72
C ASN A 209 10.32 -23.05 0.21
N VAL A 210 9.40 -23.42 -0.70
CA VAL A 210 8.34 -22.54 -1.21
C VAL A 210 7.52 -21.90 -0.08
N THR A 211 7.12 -22.70 0.91
CA THR A 211 6.37 -22.19 2.08
C THR A 211 7.17 -21.14 2.85
N ARG A 212 8.47 -21.36 3.04
CA ARG A 212 9.37 -20.44 3.73
C ARG A 212 9.61 -19.17 2.91
N LEU A 213 9.83 -19.29 1.59
CA LEU A 213 9.98 -18.16 0.67
C LEU A 213 8.76 -17.26 0.69
N LYS A 214 7.56 -17.86 0.53
CA LYS A 214 6.29 -17.13 0.60
C LYS A 214 6.17 -16.35 1.90
N LYS A 215 6.39 -16.98 3.05
CA LYS A 215 6.30 -16.30 4.36
C LYS A 215 7.30 -15.14 4.46
N SER A 216 8.54 -15.36 4.05
CA SER A 216 9.59 -14.35 4.10
C SER A 216 9.30 -13.14 3.20
N LEU A 217 8.84 -13.39 1.96
CA LEU A 217 8.52 -12.32 1.01
C LEU A 217 7.26 -11.53 1.43
N MET A 218 6.28 -12.19 2.07
CA MET A 218 5.12 -11.51 2.67
C MET A 218 5.52 -10.60 3.83
N VAL A 219 6.43 -11.06 4.71
CA VAL A 219 6.95 -10.22 5.83
C VAL A 219 7.70 -8.99 5.31
N LYS A 220 8.36 -9.13 4.16
CA LYS A 220 9.05 -8.02 3.47
C LYS A 220 8.08 -7.13 2.65
N ASP A 221 6.78 -7.41 2.64
CA ASP A 221 5.75 -6.73 1.83
C ASP A 221 6.02 -6.75 0.31
N LEU A 222 6.83 -7.71 -0.19
CA LEU A 222 7.14 -7.83 -1.63
C LEU A 222 6.07 -8.57 -2.42
N ILE A 223 5.30 -9.42 -1.76
CA ILE A 223 4.18 -10.16 -2.35
C ILE A 223 2.93 -10.07 -1.50
N THR A 224 1.78 -10.15 -2.14
CA THR A 224 0.45 -10.12 -1.51
C THR A 224 -0.41 -11.29 -1.97
N ILE A 225 -1.51 -11.54 -1.24
CA ILE A 225 -2.51 -12.58 -1.55
C ILE A 225 -3.86 -11.88 -1.75
N PRO A 226 -4.14 -11.36 -2.96
CA PRO A 226 -5.41 -10.68 -3.23
C PRO A 226 -6.62 -11.62 -3.22
N ALA A 227 -6.40 -12.91 -3.50
CA ALA A 227 -7.42 -13.95 -3.48
C ALA A 227 -6.85 -15.27 -2.93
N PRO A 228 -7.68 -16.20 -2.44
CA PRO A 228 -7.20 -17.47 -1.88
C PRO A 228 -6.25 -18.21 -2.83
N LYS A 229 -5.05 -18.49 -2.33
CA LYS A 229 -3.95 -19.17 -3.06
C LYS A 229 -3.37 -18.40 -4.25
N HIS A 230 -3.82 -17.19 -4.54
CA HIS A 230 -3.30 -16.34 -5.61
C HIS A 230 -2.26 -15.39 -5.05
N LEU A 231 -1.06 -15.40 -5.62
CA LEU A 231 0.05 -14.53 -5.23
C LEU A 231 0.32 -13.50 -6.31
N GLU A 232 0.54 -12.27 -5.88
CA GLU A 232 0.91 -11.15 -6.75
C GLU A 232 2.07 -10.37 -6.14
N MET A 233 2.77 -9.61 -6.96
CA MET A 233 3.69 -8.58 -6.49
C MET A 233 2.90 -7.50 -5.75
N SER A 234 3.41 -7.05 -4.61
CA SER A 234 2.78 -5.96 -3.86
C SER A 234 2.92 -4.62 -4.57
N ASP A 235 4.00 -4.43 -5.32
CA ASP A 235 4.32 -3.22 -6.04
C ASP A 235 4.41 -3.48 -7.56
N PRO A 236 3.52 -2.88 -8.39
CA PRO A 236 3.50 -3.09 -9.83
C PRO A 236 4.72 -2.49 -10.52
N ILE A 237 5.30 -1.40 -9.99
CA ILE A 237 6.46 -0.74 -10.60
C ILE A 237 7.74 -1.49 -10.26
N LEU A 238 7.86 -2.06 -9.05
CA LEU A 238 8.92 -3.01 -8.75
C LEU A 238 8.85 -4.25 -9.67
N ALA A 239 7.64 -4.76 -9.92
CA ALA A 239 7.44 -5.87 -10.85
C ALA A 239 7.90 -5.52 -12.28
N LEU A 240 7.67 -4.27 -12.71
CA LEU A 240 8.11 -3.78 -14.01
C LEU A 240 9.64 -3.59 -14.07
N TRP A 241 10.24 -3.09 -13.00
CA TRP A 241 11.69 -2.88 -12.90
C TRP A 241 12.48 -4.19 -12.89
N LEU A 242 11.91 -5.27 -12.33
CA LEU A 242 12.53 -6.60 -12.27
C LEU A 242 12.38 -7.43 -13.58
N LYS A 243 11.62 -6.96 -14.58
CA LYS A 243 11.48 -7.62 -15.90
C LYS A 243 12.72 -7.45 -16.74
#